data_8c37879087d709aa0463460958280202
#
_entry.id   8c37879087d709aa0463460958280202
#
_cell.length_a   1.000
_cell.length_b   1.000
_cell.length_c   1.000
_cell.angle_alpha   90.00
_cell.angle_beta   90.00
_cell.angle_gamma   90.00
#
_symmetry.space_group_name_H-M   'P 1'
#
loop_
_entity.id
_entity.type
_entity.pdbx_description
1 polymer ?
#
loop_
_entity_poly.entity_id
_entity_poly.type
_entity_poly.pdbx_seq_one_letter_code
_entity_poly.pdbx_strand_id
1 'polypeptide(L)'
;MILAGHDFLCYNTYVEQNYSELLEKSLDTTRLTLLRLVAEEATQHGLPLYIVGGSVRDLVLGRRLNDFDLTVEGDAIGLARSLASKHGGGVTAHKKFGTAKWFLPKSLTPDTSTHDTLDLISARSETYKHPAALPIVKAGSIADDLLRRDFTINALAIRLDGSQLGELRDDLHGMEDLQKGILRVLHPRSFIDDPTRLYRAIRYEGRYGFKIAEDTLALIPTARPFVEKLSAQRIRHELDLILDEPK
;
A
#
# COMPACT_ATOMS: atom_id res chain seq x y z
N MET A 1 6.05 36.46 6.56
CA MET A 1 7.24 35.74 6.08
C MET A 1 6.72 34.53 5.34
N ILE A 2 6.82 34.59 4.01
CA ILE A 2 6.10 33.77 3.03
C ILE A 2 6.75 32.41 2.97
N LEU A 3 5.99 31.35 3.26
CA LEU A 3 6.41 29.97 3.04
C LEU A 3 6.38 29.68 1.53
N ALA A 4 7.53 29.30 1.03
CA ALA A 4 7.79 28.98 -0.36
C ALA A 4 6.82 27.91 -0.88
N GLY A 5 6.16 28.25 -2.01
CA GLY A 5 5.34 27.33 -2.76
C GLY A 5 6.17 26.16 -3.28
N HIS A 6 5.70 24.97 -2.99
CA HIS A 6 6.12 23.79 -3.73
C HIS A 6 5.40 23.86 -5.07
N ASP A 7 6.15 24.03 -6.13
CA ASP A 7 5.67 23.90 -7.50
C ASP A 7 5.11 22.49 -7.68
N PHE A 8 3.80 22.36 -7.52
CA PHE A 8 3.07 21.20 -8.01
C PHE A 8 3.15 21.25 -9.53
N LEU A 9 3.98 20.41 -10.11
CA LEU A 9 3.98 20.15 -11.53
C LEU A 9 2.56 19.79 -11.95
N CYS A 10 1.90 20.71 -12.66
CA CYS A 10 0.62 20.49 -13.32
C CYS A 10 0.81 19.40 -14.39
N TYR A 11 0.57 18.14 -14.01
CA TYR A 11 0.37 17.07 -14.98
C TYR A 11 -1.11 17.06 -15.39
N ASN A 12 -1.41 17.91 -16.36
CA ASN A 12 -2.70 17.89 -17.04
C ASN A 12 -2.51 17.13 -18.35
N THR A 13 -2.88 15.89 -18.37
CA THR A 13 -3.44 15.07 -19.49
C THR A 13 -3.36 13.59 -19.09
N TYR A 14 -4.44 12.85 -19.18
CA TYR A 14 -4.50 11.40 -19.17
C TYR A 14 -3.81 10.83 -20.41
N VAL A 15 -2.50 10.95 -20.47
CA VAL A 15 -1.63 10.12 -21.27
C VAL A 15 -1.32 8.93 -20.36
N GLU A 16 -1.31 7.73 -20.88
CA GLU A 16 -0.79 6.53 -20.20
C GLU A 16 0.61 6.82 -19.66
N GLN A 17 0.67 7.41 -18.46
CA GLN A 17 1.93 7.79 -17.84
C GLN A 17 2.56 6.52 -17.29
N ASN A 18 3.68 6.12 -17.89
CA ASN A 18 4.47 5.03 -17.37
C ASN A 18 5.29 5.51 -16.16
N TYR A 19 5.04 4.90 -15.00
CA TYR A 19 5.68 5.27 -13.73
C TYR A 19 7.04 4.59 -13.50
N SER A 20 7.57 3.86 -14.48
CA SER A 20 8.89 3.19 -14.35
C SER A 20 10.02 4.18 -14.08
N GLU A 21 10.05 5.31 -14.79
CA GLU A 21 11.07 6.35 -14.57
C GLU A 21 10.96 6.98 -13.17
N LEU A 22 9.73 7.15 -12.65
CA LEU A 22 9.52 7.70 -11.33
C LEU A 22 10.01 6.73 -10.25
N LEU A 23 9.77 5.42 -10.41
CA LEU A 23 10.31 4.36 -9.55
C LEU A 23 11.84 4.38 -9.56
N GLU A 24 12.46 4.47 -10.75
CA GLU A 24 13.92 4.49 -10.89
C GLU A 24 14.56 5.72 -10.22
N LYS A 25 13.94 6.88 -10.29
CA LYS A 25 14.42 8.13 -9.67
C LYS A 25 14.21 8.18 -8.15
N SER A 26 13.23 7.43 -7.63
CA SER A 26 12.82 7.51 -6.21
C SER A 26 13.48 6.45 -5.32
N LEU A 27 14.06 5.41 -5.91
CA LEU A 27 14.74 4.33 -5.21
C LEU A 27 16.25 4.48 -5.31
N ASP A 28 16.95 4.13 -4.24
CA ASP A 28 18.39 3.94 -4.32
C ASP A 28 18.75 2.72 -5.18
N THR A 29 20.00 2.66 -5.63
CA THR A 29 20.49 1.60 -6.53
C THR A 29 20.27 0.19 -5.98
N THR A 30 20.41 -0.01 -4.67
CA THR A 30 20.27 -1.34 -4.05
C THR A 30 18.80 -1.77 -4.06
N ARG A 31 17.89 -0.88 -3.68
CA ARG A 31 16.43 -1.14 -3.70
C ARG A 31 15.91 -1.33 -5.11
N LEU A 32 16.41 -0.55 -6.06
CA LEU A 32 16.06 -0.72 -7.47
C LEU A 32 16.53 -2.07 -8.00
N THR A 33 17.75 -2.48 -7.65
CA THR A 33 18.28 -3.81 -8.01
C THR A 33 17.43 -4.93 -7.40
N LEU A 34 17.07 -4.81 -6.11
CA LEU A 34 16.20 -5.77 -5.42
C LEU A 34 14.83 -5.85 -6.10
N LEU A 35 14.23 -4.70 -6.42
CA LEU A 35 12.92 -4.64 -7.07
C LEU A 35 12.93 -5.32 -8.45
N ARG A 36 13.97 -5.05 -9.26
CA ARG A 36 14.18 -5.67 -10.57
C ARG A 36 14.35 -7.19 -10.46
N LEU A 37 15.13 -7.64 -9.49
CA LEU A 37 15.35 -9.06 -9.22
C LEU A 37 14.04 -9.78 -8.88
N VAL A 38 13.21 -9.20 -8.03
CA VAL A 38 11.90 -9.76 -7.66
C VAL A 38 10.94 -9.75 -8.85
N ALA A 39 10.94 -8.66 -9.63
CA ALA A 39 10.09 -8.54 -10.82
C ALA A 39 10.48 -9.55 -11.92
N GLU A 40 11.77 -9.80 -12.11
CA GLU A 40 12.26 -10.81 -13.05
C GLU A 40 11.84 -12.21 -12.61
N GLU A 41 11.98 -12.55 -11.33
CA GLU A 41 11.54 -13.84 -10.79
C GLU A 41 10.04 -14.01 -10.92
N ALA A 42 9.24 -12.98 -10.63
CA ALA A 42 7.79 -12.99 -10.80
C ALA A 42 7.41 -13.22 -12.27
N THR A 43 8.10 -12.55 -13.21
CA THR A 43 7.90 -12.73 -14.66
C THR A 43 8.18 -14.17 -15.09
N GLN A 44 9.28 -14.79 -14.62
CA GLN A 44 9.63 -16.18 -14.94
C GLN A 44 8.56 -17.17 -14.45
N HIS A 45 7.88 -16.85 -13.36
CA HIS A 45 6.78 -17.65 -12.82
C HIS A 45 5.40 -17.27 -13.37
N GLY A 46 5.30 -16.29 -14.29
CA GLY A 46 4.04 -15.80 -14.82
C GLY A 46 3.14 -15.16 -13.76
N LEU A 47 3.73 -14.58 -12.71
CA LEU A 47 3.03 -13.96 -11.59
C LEU A 47 3.00 -12.45 -11.76
N PRO A 48 1.80 -11.83 -11.90
CA PRO A 48 1.66 -10.39 -11.84
C PRO A 48 2.15 -9.83 -10.49
N LEU A 49 3.08 -8.87 -10.55
CA LEU A 49 3.69 -8.23 -9.38
C LEU A 49 3.40 -6.74 -9.38
N TYR A 50 3.07 -6.20 -8.21
CA TYR A 50 2.73 -4.79 -8.03
C TYR A 50 3.39 -4.21 -6.79
N ILE A 51 3.83 -2.94 -6.88
CA ILE A 51 3.97 -2.07 -5.72
C ILE A 51 2.62 -1.41 -5.46
N VAL A 52 2.19 -1.30 -4.21
CA VAL A 52 0.81 -0.95 -3.88
C VAL A 52 0.67 0.07 -2.75
N GLY A 53 -0.47 0.74 -2.72
CA GLY A 53 -0.95 1.46 -1.55
C GLY A 53 -0.14 2.69 -1.17
N GLY A 54 0.28 2.72 0.09
CA GLY A 54 1.05 3.84 0.65
C GLY A 54 2.35 4.11 -0.09
N SER A 55 3.01 3.08 -0.60
CA SER A 55 4.23 3.22 -1.39
C SER A 55 3.98 3.96 -2.70
N VAL A 56 2.87 3.65 -3.41
CA VAL A 56 2.50 4.36 -4.64
C VAL A 56 2.11 5.80 -4.37
N ARG A 57 1.28 6.02 -3.33
CA ARG A 57 0.92 7.38 -2.89
C ARG A 57 2.16 8.22 -2.57
N ASP A 58 3.08 7.69 -1.77
CA ASP A 58 4.26 8.43 -1.32
C ASP A 58 5.23 8.67 -2.49
N LEU A 59 5.32 7.73 -3.44
CA LEU A 59 6.05 7.89 -4.70
C LEU A 59 5.51 9.09 -5.52
N VAL A 60 4.20 9.15 -5.72
CA VAL A 60 3.54 10.22 -6.48
C VAL A 60 3.68 11.57 -5.77
N LEU A 61 3.66 11.60 -4.44
CA LEU A 61 3.90 12.80 -3.64
C LEU A 61 5.39 13.23 -3.61
N GLY A 62 6.28 12.53 -4.33
CA GLY A 62 7.72 12.83 -4.33
C GLY A 62 8.41 12.54 -2.99
N ARG A 63 7.81 11.72 -2.14
CA ARG A 63 8.39 11.29 -0.88
C ARG A 63 9.34 10.12 -1.09
N ARG A 64 10.38 10.07 -0.27
CA ARG A 64 11.35 8.97 -0.33
C ARG A 64 10.67 7.65 0.08
N LEU A 65 10.81 6.62 -0.75
CA LEU A 65 10.35 5.29 -0.40
C LEU A 65 11.41 4.60 0.49
N ASN A 66 11.10 4.47 1.77
CA ASN A 66 11.93 3.72 2.70
C ASN A 66 11.61 2.23 2.69
N ASP A 67 10.34 1.90 2.52
CA ASP A 67 9.80 0.55 2.36
C ASP A 67 8.84 0.51 1.19
N PHE A 68 8.66 -0.67 0.60
CA PHE A 68 7.64 -0.89 -0.41
C PHE A 68 6.92 -2.21 -0.18
N ASP A 69 5.59 -2.15 -0.21
CA ASP A 69 4.73 -3.31 -0.12
C ASP A 69 4.58 -3.93 -1.51
N LEU A 70 4.95 -5.20 -1.65
CA LEU A 70 4.79 -5.95 -2.89
C LEU A 70 3.60 -6.88 -2.81
N THR A 71 2.68 -6.73 -3.76
CA THR A 71 1.53 -7.62 -3.91
C THR A 71 1.68 -8.48 -5.16
N VAL A 72 1.49 -9.77 -4.99
CA VAL A 72 1.57 -10.80 -6.05
C VAL A 72 0.17 -11.29 -6.35
N GLU A 73 -0.24 -11.23 -7.60
CA GLU A 73 -1.47 -11.89 -8.02
C GLU A 73 -1.18 -13.38 -8.25
N GLY A 74 -1.22 -14.15 -7.16
CA GLY A 74 -0.84 -15.55 -7.11
C GLY A 74 -0.15 -15.96 -5.81
N ASP A 75 0.79 -16.90 -5.88
CA ASP A 75 1.49 -17.48 -4.72
C ASP A 75 2.74 -16.66 -4.33
N ALA A 76 2.53 -15.65 -3.48
CA ALA A 76 3.62 -14.86 -2.91
C ALA A 76 4.59 -15.68 -2.05
N ILE A 77 4.10 -16.74 -1.39
CA ILE A 77 4.95 -17.61 -0.56
C ILE A 77 5.87 -18.44 -1.45
N GLY A 78 5.35 -18.98 -2.56
CA GLY A 78 6.13 -19.69 -3.57
C GLY A 78 7.20 -18.79 -4.16
N LEU A 79 6.86 -17.55 -4.55
CA LEU A 79 7.79 -16.56 -5.08
C LEU A 79 8.91 -16.25 -4.06
N ALA A 80 8.56 -15.98 -2.79
CA ALA A 80 9.54 -15.71 -1.74
C ALA A 80 10.53 -16.88 -1.55
N ARG A 81 10.04 -18.12 -1.61
CA ARG A 81 10.88 -19.32 -1.49
C ARG A 81 11.80 -19.49 -2.69
N SER A 82 11.31 -19.22 -3.90
CA SER A 82 12.12 -19.25 -5.12
C SER A 82 13.26 -18.24 -5.04
N LEU A 83 12.97 -17.00 -4.65
CA LEU A 83 13.96 -15.95 -4.42
C LEU A 83 15.01 -16.37 -3.39
N ALA A 84 14.57 -16.88 -2.23
CA ALA A 84 15.50 -17.34 -1.19
C ALA A 84 16.36 -18.54 -1.63
N SER A 85 15.82 -19.45 -2.44
CA SER A 85 16.57 -20.58 -3.00
C SER A 85 17.65 -20.14 -3.98
N LYS A 86 17.38 -19.13 -4.81
CA LYS A 86 18.31 -18.63 -5.83
C LYS A 86 19.37 -17.67 -5.27
N HIS A 87 18.96 -16.80 -4.35
CA HIS A 87 19.78 -15.68 -3.88
C HIS A 87 20.24 -15.81 -2.42
N GLY A 88 19.72 -16.78 -1.70
CA GLY A 88 20.00 -16.97 -0.29
C GLY A 88 19.02 -16.24 0.63
N GLY A 89 19.29 -16.26 1.93
CA GLY A 89 18.41 -15.71 2.95
C GLY A 89 17.40 -16.73 3.46
N GLY A 90 16.44 -16.28 4.27
CA GLY A 90 15.41 -17.11 4.88
C GLY A 90 14.00 -16.61 4.56
N VAL A 91 12.97 -17.47 4.70
CA VAL A 91 11.57 -17.09 4.51
C VAL A 91 10.73 -17.48 5.72
N THR A 92 10.00 -16.52 6.27
CA THR A 92 8.89 -16.78 7.19
C THR A 92 7.58 -16.54 6.45
N ALA A 93 6.65 -17.52 6.56
CA ALA A 93 5.40 -17.46 5.82
C ALA A 93 4.18 -17.62 6.72
N HIS A 94 3.16 -16.81 6.49
CA HIS A 94 1.85 -16.90 7.14
C HIS A 94 0.80 -17.40 6.14
N LYS A 95 0.69 -18.71 5.99
CA LYS A 95 -0.18 -19.36 4.99
C LYS A 95 -1.63 -18.87 5.03
N LYS A 96 -2.17 -18.62 6.24
CA LYS A 96 -3.56 -18.14 6.42
C LYS A 96 -3.84 -16.81 5.71
N PHE A 97 -2.83 -15.95 5.59
CA PHE A 97 -2.95 -14.61 4.99
C PHE A 97 -2.26 -14.49 3.63
N GLY A 98 -1.63 -15.57 3.14
CA GLY A 98 -0.88 -15.55 1.88
C GLY A 98 0.30 -14.57 1.91
N THR A 99 0.96 -14.38 3.08
CA THR A 99 2.06 -13.44 3.23
C THR A 99 3.38 -14.17 3.49
N ALA A 100 4.45 -13.64 2.93
CA ALA A 100 5.80 -14.10 3.18
C ALA A 100 6.72 -12.91 3.46
N LYS A 101 7.61 -13.09 4.41
CA LYS A 101 8.71 -12.19 4.69
C LYS A 101 10.00 -12.89 4.28
N TRP A 102 10.69 -12.33 3.28
CA TRP A 102 12.00 -12.80 2.86
C TRP A 102 13.09 -12.01 3.60
N PHE A 103 13.89 -12.71 4.41
CA PHE A 103 15.08 -12.16 5.07
C PHE A 103 16.19 -12.10 4.03
N LEU A 104 16.59 -10.91 3.67
CA LEU A 104 17.55 -10.67 2.60
C LEU A 104 18.96 -11.14 3.01
N PRO A 105 19.72 -11.75 2.10
CA PRO A 105 21.14 -12.02 2.34
C PRO A 105 21.93 -10.71 2.34
N LYS A 106 23.07 -10.69 3.02
CA LYS A 106 23.94 -9.49 3.09
C LYS A 106 24.34 -8.91 1.74
N SER A 107 24.39 -9.72 0.69
CA SER A 107 24.68 -9.28 -0.68
C SER A 107 23.59 -8.40 -1.31
N LEU A 108 22.39 -8.42 -0.78
CA LEU A 108 21.23 -7.66 -1.26
C LEU A 108 20.78 -6.57 -0.26
N THR A 109 21.46 -6.43 0.87
CA THR A 109 21.19 -5.39 1.86
C THR A 109 22.21 -4.27 1.74
N PRO A 110 21.79 -2.98 1.76
CA PRO A 110 22.71 -1.86 1.87
C PRO A 110 23.47 -1.92 3.20
N ASP A 111 24.74 -1.53 3.22
CA ASP A 111 25.58 -1.53 4.44
C ASP A 111 25.02 -0.70 5.62
N THR A 112 24.04 0.15 5.35
CA THR A 112 23.43 1.08 6.32
C THR A 112 21.94 0.85 6.58
N SER A 113 21.32 -0.21 6.00
CA SER A 113 19.88 -0.38 6.12
C SER A 113 19.48 -1.13 7.39
N THR A 114 18.44 -0.62 8.05
CA THR A 114 17.70 -1.33 9.11
C THR A 114 16.71 -2.36 8.54
N HIS A 115 16.58 -2.44 7.21
CA HIS A 115 15.55 -3.24 6.53
C HIS A 115 16.17 -4.45 5.83
N ASP A 116 16.40 -5.49 6.63
CA ASP A 116 16.94 -6.77 6.14
C ASP A 116 15.84 -7.70 5.62
N THR A 117 14.64 -7.20 5.34
CA THR A 117 13.49 -8.02 4.93
C THR A 117 12.69 -7.38 3.80
N LEU A 118 12.07 -8.25 2.98
CA LEU A 118 11.10 -7.87 1.97
C LEU A 118 9.78 -8.60 2.21
N ASP A 119 8.68 -7.86 2.30
CA ASP A 119 7.35 -8.42 2.46
C ASP A 119 6.70 -8.65 1.09
N LEU A 120 6.24 -9.88 0.86
CA LEU A 120 5.52 -10.32 -0.32
C LEU A 120 4.13 -10.81 0.11
N ILE A 121 3.08 -10.26 -0.48
CA ILE A 121 1.70 -10.50 -0.08
C ILE A 121 0.91 -10.99 -1.31
N SER A 122 0.20 -12.11 -1.18
CA SER A 122 -0.74 -12.54 -2.22
C SER A 122 -1.93 -11.60 -2.27
N ALA A 123 -2.31 -11.18 -3.48
CA ALA A 123 -3.53 -10.39 -3.70
C ALA A 123 -4.75 -11.13 -3.14
N ARG A 124 -5.64 -10.39 -2.48
CA ARG A 124 -6.71 -11.01 -1.71
C ARG A 124 -7.95 -10.14 -1.62
N SER A 125 -9.10 -10.79 -1.53
CA SER A 125 -10.36 -10.18 -1.11
C SER A 125 -10.58 -10.34 0.38
N GLU A 126 -11.33 -9.42 0.97
CA GLU A 126 -11.72 -9.44 2.37
C GLU A 126 -13.23 -9.31 2.52
N THR A 127 -13.83 -10.12 3.40
CA THR A 127 -15.23 -10.02 3.76
C THR A 127 -15.39 -10.00 5.27
N TYR A 128 -16.40 -9.28 5.77
CA TYR A 128 -16.63 -9.09 7.21
C TYR A 128 -17.94 -9.75 7.60
N LYS A 129 -17.91 -10.65 8.60
CA LYS A 129 -19.10 -11.34 9.12
C LYS A 129 -20.08 -10.38 9.81
N HIS A 130 -19.54 -9.40 10.52
CA HIS A 130 -20.28 -8.37 11.25
C HIS A 130 -19.36 -7.13 11.39
N PRO A 131 -19.95 -5.96 11.72
CA PRO A 131 -19.18 -4.74 11.96
C PRO A 131 -18.03 -4.94 12.95
N ALA A 132 -16.87 -4.37 12.67
CA ALA A 132 -15.64 -4.45 13.45
C ALA A 132 -15.01 -5.87 13.59
N ALA A 133 -15.52 -6.87 12.86
CA ALA A 133 -14.92 -8.21 12.84
C ALA A 133 -13.54 -8.18 12.19
N LEU A 134 -12.72 -9.19 12.49
CA LEU A 134 -11.55 -9.45 11.67
C LEU A 134 -12.00 -9.98 10.29
N PRO A 135 -11.33 -9.58 9.21
CA PRO A 135 -11.70 -10.00 7.87
C PRO A 135 -11.50 -11.50 7.65
N ILE A 136 -12.40 -12.08 6.86
CA ILE A 136 -12.19 -13.38 6.23
C ILE A 136 -11.48 -13.12 4.92
N VAL A 137 -10.31 -13.72 4.76
CA VAL A 137 -9.42 -13.52 3.64
C VAL A 137 -9.57 -14.67 2.64
N LYS A 138 -9.63 -14.34 1.34
CA LYS A 138 -9.57 -15.29 0.23
C LYS A 138 -8.60 -14.76 -0.82
N ALA A 139 -7.94 -15.67 -1.56
CA ALA A 139 -7.15 -15.27 -2.73
C ALA A 139 -8.04 -14.49 -3.71
N GLY A 140 -7.49 -13.44 -4.31
CA GLY A 140 -8.20 -12.55 -5.22
C GLY A 140 -7.26 -11.94 -6.26
N SER A 141 -7.83 -11.12 -7.12
CA SER A 141 -7.11 -10.30 -8.09
C SER A 141 -6.53 -9.04 -7.44
N ILE A 142 -5.69 -8.31 -8.19
CA ILE A 142 -5.22 -6.98 -7.74
C ILE A 142 -6.40 -6.02 -7.55
N ALA A 143 -7.44 -6.08 -8.38
CA ALA A 143 -8.63 -5.25 -8.20
C ALA A 143 -9.33 -5.53 -6.85
N ASP A 144 -9.45 -6.82 -6.46
CA ASP A 144 -9.99 -7.20 -5.14
C ASP A 144 -9.11 -6.65 -4.00
N ASP A 145 -7.78 -6.69 -4.16
CA ASP A 145 -6.84 -6.19 -3.16
C ASP A 145 -6.93 -4.67 -3.00
N LEU A 146 -7.15 -3.94 -4.08
CA LEU A 146 -7.35 -2.49 -4.02
C LEU A 146 -8.69 -2.14 -3.37
N LEU A 147 -9.77 -2.88 -3.67
CA LEU A 147 -11.12 -2.63 -3.13
C LEU A 147 -11.26 -2.85 -1.60
N ARG A 148 -10.39 -3.65 -0.98
CA ARG A 148 -10.43 -3.90 0.48
C ARG A 148 -9.74 -2.81 1.30
N ARG A 149 -9.03 -1.86 0.67
CA ARG A 149 -8.24 -0.83 1.35
C ARG A 149 -9.12 0.24 2.00
N ASP A 150 -8.49 1.17 2.69
CA ASP A 150 -9.18 2.19 3.49
C ASP A 150 -9.65 3.39 2.66
N PHE A 151 -8.74 3.99 1.87
CA PHE A 151 -8.99 5.23 1.13
C PHE A 151 -8.54 5.10 -0.33
N THR A 152 -9.16 5.89 -1.22
CA THR A 152 -8.84 5.92 -2.66
C THR A 152 -7.36 6.17 -2.90
N ILE A 153 -6.74 7.09 -2.17
CA ILE A 153 -5.32 7.43 -2.28
C ILE A 153 -4.37 6.28 -1.91
N ASN A 154 -4.86 5.25 -1.23
CA ASN A 154 -4.14 4.03 -0.89
C ASN A 154 -4.57 2.83 -1.75
N ALA A 155 -5.52 3.02 -2.66
CA ALA A 155 -6.03 2.00 -3.58
C ALA A 155 -5.40 2.15 -4.98
N LEU A 156 -4.09 2.37 -5.01
CA LEU A 156 -3.27 2.53 -6.19
C LEU A 156 -2.28 1.37 -6.28
N ALA A 157 -1.97 0.92 -7.50
CA ALA A 157 -0.93 -0.07 -7.73
C ALA A 157 -0.14 0.28 -9.00
N ILE A 158 1.17 -0.02 -9.01
CA ILE A 158 2.02 0.08 -10.19
C ILE A 158 2.54 -1.32 -10.51
N ARG A 159 2.36 -1.76 -11.76
CA ARG A 159 2.85 -3.03 -12.26
C ARG A 159 4.38 -3.03 -12.33
N LEU A 160 5.00 -4.14 -11.94
CA LEU A 160 6.47 -4.26 -11.87
C LEU A 160 7.05 -5.31 -12.80
N ASP A 161 6.24 -6.24 -13.32
CA ASP A 161 6.68 -7.39 -14.10
C ASP A 161 6.36 -7.26 -15.59
N GLY A 162 7.17 -7.90 -16.42
CA GLY A 162 6.95 -8.07 -17.85
C GLY A 162 6.88 -6.77 -18.65
N SER A 163 6.11 -6.78 -19.72
CA SER A 163 5.93 -5.63 -20.62
C SER A 163 5.06 -4.51 -20.06
N GLN A 164 4.38 -4.74 -18.94
CA GLN A 164 3.50 -3.78 -18.29
C GLN A 164 4.19 -3.02 -17.14
N LEU A 165 5.53 -3.10 -17.07
CA LEU A 165 6.31 -2.36 -16.07
C LEU A 165 5.97 -0.87 -16.09
N GLY A 166 5.62 -0.33 -14.92
CA GLY A 166 5.27 1.08 -14.72
C GLY A 166 3.82 1.42 -15.04
N GLU A 167 2.97 0.45 -15.45
CA GLU A 167 1.55 0.67 -15.67
C GLU A 167 0.83 0.92 -14.33
N LEU A 168 0.11 2.04 -14.24
CA LEU A 168 -0.69 2.40 -13.07
C LEU A 168 -2.06 1.71 -13.12
N ARG A 169 -2.46 1.13 -11.99
CA ARG A 169 -3.84 0.68 -11.72
C ARG A 169 -4.49 1.65 -10.74
N ASP A 170 -5.47 2.40 -11.23
CA ASP A 170 -6.27 3.36 -10.47
C ASP A 170 -7.76 3.19 -10.80
N ASP A 171 -8.31 2.06 -10.41
CA ASP A 171 -9.72 1.71 -10.70
C ASP A 171 -10.71 2.54 -9.87
N LEU A 172 -10.23 3.30 -8.87
CA LEU A 172 -11.04 4.01 -7.87
C LEU A 172 -10.77 5.52 -7.81
N HIS A 173 -10.14 6.08 -8.85
CA HIS A 173 -9.83 7.51 -8.97
C HIS A 173 -8.97 8.06 -7.81
N GLY A 174 -8.08 7.24 -7.27
CA GLY A 174 -7.20 7.60 -6.17
C GLY A 174 -6.19 8.69 -6.55
N MET A 175 -5.73 8.73 -7.80
CA MET A 175 -4.83 9.78 -8.31
C MET A 175 -5.49 11.16 -8.30
N GLU A 176 -6.76 11.23 -8.68
CA GLU A 176 -7.53 12.49 -8.67
C GLU A 176 -7.69 13.00 -7.23
N ASP A 177 -8.09 12.13 -6.29
CA ASP A 177 -8.21 12.49 -4.87
C ASP A 177 -6.84 12.87 -4.28
N LEU A 178 -5.77 12.18 -4.67
CA LEU A 178 -4.40 12.49 -4.23
C LEU A 178 -3.95 13.89 -4.68
N GLN A 179 -4.20 14.25 -5.94
CA GLN A 179 -3.88 15.58 -6.50
C GLN A 179 -4.69 16.69 -5.84
N LYS A 180 -5.94 16.41 -5.46
CA LYS A 180 -6.83 17.37 -4.78
C LYS A 180 -6.60 17.43 -3.27
N GLY A 181 -5.79 16.55 -2.71
CA GLY A 181 -5.60 16.44 -1.26
C GLY A 181 -6.85 15.98 -0.53
N ILE A 182 -7.58 15.00 -1.09
CA ILE A 182 -8.85 14.50 -0.56
C ILE A 182 -8.66 13.09 0.00
N LEU A 183 -9.25 12.85 1.19
CA LEU A 183 -9.40 11.53 1.79
C LEU A 183 -10.82 11.03 1.56
N ARG A 184 -10.98 10.02 0.73
CA ARG A 184 -12.25 9.38 0.39
C ARG A 184 -12.19 7.90 0.67
N VAL A 185 -13.22 7.36 1.34
CA VAL A 185 -13.38 5.90 1.51
C VAL A 185 -13.85 5.25 0.21
N LEU A 186 -13.56 3.97 0.05
CA LEU A 186 -13.85 3.24 -1.19
C LEU A 186 -15.33 2.90 -1.37
N HIS A 187 -16.09 2.79 -0.27
CA HIS A 187 -17.50 2.43 -0.30
C HIS A 187 -18.22 2.88 1.00
N PRO A 188 -19.56 3.01 0.98
CA PRO A 188 -20.32 3.55 2.12
C PRO A 188 -20.23 2.73 3.41
N ARG A 189 -19.91 1.45 3.35
CA ARG A 189 -19.73 0.58 4.51
C ARG A 189 -18.35 0.58 5.13
N SER A 190 -17.41 1.30 4.53
CA SER A 190 -15.96 1.24 4.85
C SER A 190 -15.69 1.41 6.35
N PHE A 191 -16.31 2.40 7.01
CA PHE A 191 -16.15 2.65 8.45
C PHE A 191 -16.96 1.67 9.33
N ILE A 192 -18.02 1.06 8.78
CA ILE A 192 -18.80 0.03 9.49
C ILE A 192 -18.03 -1.29 9.51
N ASP A 193 -17.47 -1.68 8.37
CA ASP A 193 -16.73 -2.93 8.21
C ASP A 193 -15.44 -2.89 9.04
N ASP A 194 -14.71 -1.78 9.00
CA ASP A 194 -13.54 -1.54 9.85
C ASP A 194 -13.54 -0.13 10.47
N PRO A 195 -14.03 0.04 11.70
CA PRO A 195 -14.06 1.35 12.36
C PRO A 195 -12.68 1.93 12.70
N THR A 196 -11.58 1.16 12.61
CA THR A 196 -10.23 1.73 12.76
C THR A 196 -9.91 2.73 11.66
N ARG A 197 -10.58 2.65 10.51
CA ARG A 197 -10.43 3.61 9.41
C ARG A 197 -10.81 5.04 9.80
N LEU A 198 -11.64 5.24 10.84
CA LEU A 198 -11.92 6.56 11.40
C LEU A 198 -10.66 7.19 12.02
N TYR A 199 -9.90 6.42 12.80
CA TYR A 199 -8.63 6.87 13.36
C TYR A 199 -7.59 7.13 12.26
N ARG A 200 -7.54 6.25 11.27
CA ARG A 200 -6.66 6.39 10.10
C ARG A 200 -7.00 7.64 9.27
N ALA A 201 -8.29 7.99 9.14
CA ALA A 201 -8.72 9.24 8.49
C ALA A 201 -8.12 10.47 9.19
N ILE A 202 -8.25 10.55 10.53
CA ILE A 202 -7.68 11.63 11.34
C ILE A 202 -6.15 11.66 11.18
N ARG A 203 -5.50 10.51 11.24
CA ARG A 203 -4.05 10.42 11.07
C ARG A 203 -3.59 10.91 9.71
N TYR A 204 -4.24 10.51 8.63
CA TYR A 204 -3.87 10.94 7.27
C TYR A 204 -4.21 12.41 7.01
N GLU A 205 -5.32 12.92 7.55
CA GLU A 205 -5.63 14.35 7.50
C GLU A 205 -4.49 15.17 8.15
N GLY A 206 -4.05 14.79 9.33
CA GLY A 206 -2.93 15.45 10.02
C GLY A 206 -1.59 15.28 9.29
N ARG A 207 -1.28 14.06 8.84
CA ARG A 207 0.02 13.73 8.22
C ARG A 207 0.24 14.38 6.85
N TYR A 208 -0.80 14.48 6.04
CA TYR A 208 -0.72 14.96 4.66
C TYR A 208 -1.33 16.35 4.47
N GLY A 209 -2.06 16.89 5.47
CA GLY A 209 -2.82 18.13 5.31
C GLY A 209 -4.00 17.99 4.35
N PHE A 210 -4.48 16.76 4.13
CA PHE A 210 -5.60 16.47 3.25
C PHE A 210 -6.92 16.74 3.95
N LYS A 211 -8.01 16.89 3.17
CA LYS A 211 -9.36 17.09 3.69
C LYS A 211 -10.18 15.82 3.50
N ILE A 212 -10.90 15.42 4.51
CA ILE A 212 -11.86 14.30 4.38
C ILE A 212 -13.02 14.77 3.50
N ALA A 213 -13.35 13.98 2.46
CA ALA A 213 -14.44 14.27 1.54
C ALA A 213 -15.79 14.37 2.27
N GLU A 214 -16.68 15.27 1.82
CA GLU A 214 -17.97 15.50 2.47
C GLU A 214 -18.85 14.24 2.52
N ASP A 215 -18.86 13.45 1.44
CA ASP A 215 -19.54 12.16 1.37
C ASP A 215 -18.97 11.15 2.37
N THR A 216 -17.67 11.17 2.60
CA THR A 216 -16.99 10.35 3.60
C THR A 216 -17.30 10.81 5.03
N LEU A 217 -17.32 12.14 5.30
CA LEU A 217 -17.71 12.71 6.58
C LEU A 217 -19.15 12.34 6.94
N ALA A 218 -20.06 12.34 5.97
CA ALA A 218 -21.45 11.98 6.16
C ALA A 218 -21.67 10.53 6.66
N LEU A 219 -20.68 9.65 6.49
CA LEU A 219 -20.74 8.25 6.97
C LEU A 219 -20.36 8.09 8.45
N ILE A 220 -19.69 9.08 9.06
CA ILE A 220 -19.18 9.00 10.43
C ILE A 220 -20.29 8.75 11.47
N PRO A 221 -21.42 9.49 11.47
CA PRO A 221 -22.47 9.29 12.48
C PRO A 221 -23.01 7.86 12.50
N THR A 222 -23.15 7.23 11.33
CA THR A 222 -23.64 5.84 11.20
C THR A 222 -22.61 4.82 11.68
N ALA A 223 -21.32 5.12 11.51
CA ALA A 223 -20.22 4.23 11.88
C ALA A 223 -19.84 4.32 13.37
N ARG A 224 -20.06 5.47 14.01
CA ARG A 224 -19.66 5.75 15.40
C ARG A 224 -20.03 4.66 16.42
N PRO A 225 -21.25 4.06 16.42
CA PRO A 225 -21.60 3.01 17.37
C PRO A 225 -20.73 1.74 17.26
N PHE A 226 -20.07 1.54 16.13
CA PHE A 226 -19.23 0.36 15.91
C PHE A 226 -17.79 0.54 16.43
N VAL A 227 -17.37 1.74 16.79
CA VAL A 227 -16.08 2.00 17.45
C VAL A 227 -16.01 1.26 18.79
N GLU A 228 -17.12 1.20 19.54
CA GLU A 228 -17.19 0.50 20.82
C GLU A 228 -17.02 -1.02 20.69
N LYS A 229 -17.15 -1.56 19.48
CA LYS A 229 -16.92 -2.99 19.18
C LYS A 229 -15.46 -3.33 18.88
N LEU A 230 -14.61 -2.32 18.73
CA LEU A 230 -13.18 -2.54 18.55
C LEU A 230 -12.53 -3.03 19.85
N SER A 231 -11.56 -3.93 19.73
CA SER A 231 -10.74 -4.30 20.88
C SER A 231 -9.88 -3.11 21.33
N ALA A 232 -9.62 -3.01 22.64
CA ALA A 232 -8.76 -1.99 23.20
C ALA A 232 -7.36 -1.98 22.55
N GLN A 233 -6.84 -3.15 22.15
CA GLN A 233 -5.57 -3.26 21.46
C GLN A 233 -5.57 -2.58 20.08
N ARG A 234 -6.67 -2.70 19.31
CA ARG A 234 -6.79 -2.05 17.99
C ARG A 234 -6.90 -0.54 18.12
N ILE A 235 -7.69 -0.06 19.11
CA ILE A 235 -7.82 1.37 19.39
C ILE A 235 -6.46 1.93 19.82
N ARG A 236 -5.79 1.29 20.77
CA ARG A 236 -4.48 1.71 21.26
C ARG A 236 -3.46 1.80 20.13
N HIS A 237 -3.40 0.79 19.27
CA HIS A 237 -2.48 0.78 18.13
C HIS A 237 -2.66 2.00 17.22
N GLU A 238 -3.90 2.34 16.86
CA GLU A 238 -4.14 3.53 16.00
C GLU A 238 -3.86 4.85 16.75
N LEU A 239 -4.13 4.93 18.06
CA LEU A 239 -3.79 6.10 18.87
C LEU A 239 -2.27 6.28 19.00
N ASP A 240 -1.53 5.21 19.24
CA ASP A 240 -0.06 5.25 19.28
C ASP A 240 0.49 5.79 17.93
N LEU A 241 -0.04 5.28 16.79
CA LEU A 241 0.34 5.78 15.47
C LEU A 241 0.00 7.26 15.21
N ILE A 242 -1.10 7.77 15.78
CA ILE A 242 -1.47 9.21 15.69
C ILE A 242 -0.50 10.06 16.53
N LEU A 243 -0.15 9.58 17.72
CA LEU A 243 0.74 10.31 18.64
C LEU A 243 2.19 10.34 18.14
N ASP A 244 2.61 9.33 17.39
CA ASP A 244 3.95 9.23 16.80
C ASP A 244 4.11 10.03 15.49
N GLU A 245 3.01 10.63 14.96
CA GLU A 245 3.12 11.48 13.77
C GLU A 245 3.92 12.76 14.11
N PRO A 246 4.89 13.15 13.27
CA PRO A 246 5.65 14.36 13.46
C PRO A 246 4.72 15.59 13.39
N LYS A 247 4.93 16.53 14.32
CA LYS A 247 4.18 17.79 14.40
C LYS A 247 4.62 18.79 13.33
#